data_38fbbdea45f5989f5b84c7657d6e3e21
#
_entry.id   38fbbdea45f5989f5b84c7657d6e3e21
#
_cell.length_a   1.000
_cell.length_b   1.000
_cell.length_c   1.000
_cell.angle_alpha   90.00
_cell.angle_beta   90.00
_cell.angle_gamma   90.00
#
_symmetry.space_group_name_H-M   'P 1'
#
loop_
_entity.id
_entity.type
_entity.pdbx_description
1 polymer ?
#
loop_
_entity_poly.entity_id
_entity_poly.type
_entity_poly.pdbx_seq_one_letter_code
_entity_poly.pdbx_strand_id
1 'polypeptide(L)'
;MLELIKNACVKLEKELSGSNVLVVGRSYLVGKPIAQLLENQGCTVSVCHSQTKNLDKYLLNADIVVSATGKKNLISKVKPGSIVIDVGINYENGSICGDVNFELVSQNCAAISPVPGGVGPLTIAMLMKNIVKASQLQGL
;
A
#
# COMPACT_ATOMS: atom_id res chain seq x y z
N MET A 1 -1.32 -4.74 -5.21
CA MET A 1 -1.29 -3.39 -4.58
C MET A 1 -1.86 -2.31 -5.48
N LEU A 2 -1.27 -2.04 -6.65
CA LEU A 2 -1.76 -0.98 -7.55
C LEU A 2 -3.26 -1.14 -7.88
N GLU A 3 -3.72 -2.35 -8.16
CA GLU A 3 -5.15 -2.63 -8.42
C GLU A 3 -6.04 -2.33 -7.21
N LEU A 4 -5.58 -2.61 -5.99
CA LEU A 4 -6.32 -2.22 -4.77
C LEU A 4 -6.46 -0.70 -4.66
N ILE A 5 -5.37 0.03 -4.90
CA ILE A 5 -5.37 1.49 -4.87
C ILE A 5 -6.33 2.04 -5.92
N LYS A 6 -6.24 1.56 -7.17
CA LYS A 6 -7.15 1.98 -8.24
C LYS A 6 -8.61 1.71 -7.91
N ASN A 7 -8.92 0.52 -7.41
CA ASN A 7 -10.28 0.17 -7.01
C ASN A 7 -10.78 1.03 -5.85
N ALA A 8 -9.93 1.32 -4.86
CA ALA A 8 -10.29 2.21 -3.76
C ALA A 8 -10.54 3.64 -4.26
N CYS A 9 -9.70 4.16 -5.16
CA CYS A 9 -9.89 5.47 -5.76
C CYS A 9 -11.23 5.56 -6.52
N VAL A 10 -11.55 4.56 -7.35
CA VAL A 10 -12.83 4.50 -8.08
C VAL A 10 -14.02 4.49 -7.12
N LYS A 11 -14.00 3.64 -6.10
CA LYS A 11 -15.09 3.55 -5.12
C LYS A 11 -15.29 4.81 -4.28
N LEU A 12 -14.22 5.56 -4.06
CA LEU A 12 -14.24 6.79 -3.27
C LEU A 12 -14.34 8.05 -4.12
N GLU A 13 -14.53 7.90 -5.44
CA GLU A 13 -14.57 8.99 -6.40
C GLU A 13 -13.36 9.93 -6.32
N LYS A 14 -12.17 9.32 -6.09
CA LYS A 14 -10.89 10.03 -6.02
C LYS A 14 -10.03 9.76 -7.25
N GLU A 15 -9.33 10.78 -7.71
CA GLU A 15 -8.35 10.62 -8.76
C GLU A 15 -7.01 10.10 -8.19
N LEU A 16 -6.41 9.13 -8.88
CA LEU A 16 -5.10 8.62 -8.52
C LEU A 16 -3.99 9.56 -9.00
N SER A 17 -4.13 10.06 -10.23
CA SER A 17 -3.18 11.03 -10.80
C SER A 17 -3.19 12.33 -9.99
N GLY A 18 -2.00 12.87 -9.72
CA GLY A 18 -1.83 14.07 -8.88
C GLY A 18 -1.87 13.82 -7.37
N SER A 19 -2.23 12.60 -6.92
CA SER A 19 -2.23 12.28 -5.48
C SER A 19 -0.83 12.25 -4.89
N ASN A 20 -0.71 12.69 -3.64
CA ASN A 20 0.51 12.53 -2.83
C ASN A 20 0.52 11.13 -2.22
N VAL A 21 1.48 10.32 -2.61
CA VAL A 21 1.63 8.94 -2.13
C VAL A 21 2.85 8.81 -1.25
N LEU A 22 2.69 8.17 -0.10
CA LEU A 22 3.77 7.78 0.77
C LEU A 22 3.97 6.26 0.70
N VAL A 23 5.17 5.83 0.34
CA VAL A 23 5.61 4.44 0.45
C VAL A 23 6.55 4.32 1.65
N VAL A 24 6.15 3.55 2.65
CA VAL A 24 6.96 3.27 3.84
C VAL A 24 7.63 1.90 3.66
N GLY A 25 8.93 1.93 3.42
CA GLY A 25 9.73 0.77 3.03
C GLY A 25 10.32 0.91 1.63
N ARG A 26 11.58 0.48 1.46
CA ARG A 26 12.32 0.61 0.18
C ARG A 26 12.93 -0.70 -0.29
N SER A 27 12.27 -1.82 -0.01
CA SER A 27 12.72 -3.14 -0.49
C SER A 27 12.65 -3.24 -2.01
N TYR A 28 13.53 -4.04 -2.59
CA TYR A 28 13.53 -4.30 -4.04
C TYR A 28 12.30 -5.08 -4.51
N LEU A 29 11.67 -5.86 -3.62
CA LEU A 29 10.51 -6.70 -3.96
C LEU A 29 9.18 -5.93 -3.89
N VAL A 30 9.07 -4.93 -3.01
CA VAL A 30 7.79 -4.27 -2.75
C VAL A 30 7.91 -2.75 -2.85
N GLY A 31 8.70 -2.12 -1.98
CA GLY A 31 8.71 -0.66 -1.84
C GLY A 31 9.14 0.08 -3.11
N LYS A 32 10.27 -0.30 -3.70
CA LYS A 32 10.76 0.33 -4.94
C LYS A 32 9.82 0.10 -6.13
N PRO A 33 9.38 -1.14 -6.43
CA PRO A 33 8.48 -1.39 -7.54
C PRO A 33 7.14 -0.64 -7.43
N ILE A 34 6.53 -0.60 -6.25
CA ILE A 34 5.25 0.11 -6.11
C ILE A 34 5.41 1.62 -6.23
N ALA A 35 6.51 2.20 -5.71
CA ALA A 35 6.81 3.61 -5.89
C ALA A 35 6.90 3.98 -7.38
N GLN A 36 7.67 3.22 -8.16
CA GLN A 36 7.81 3.44 -9.60
C GLN A 36 6.48 3.28 -10.36
N LEU A 37 5.68 2.27 -9.99
CA LEU A 37 4.37 2.06 -10.62
C LEU A 37 3.42 3.23 -10.33
N LEU A 38 3.46 3.82 -9.15
CA LEU A 38 2.63 4.96 -8.78
C LEU A 38 3.09 6.26 -9.44
N GLU A 39 4.39 6.48 -9.56
CA GLU A 39 4.94 7.58 -10.37
C GLU A 39 4.46 7.49 -11.82
N ASN A 40 4.47 6.29 -12.42
CA ASN A 40 3.97 6.05 -13.77
C ASN A 40 2.44 6.29 -13.92
N GLN A 41 1.70 6.35 -12.82
CA GLN A 41 0.27 6.74 -12.80
C GLN A 41 0.08 8.24 -12.56
N GLY A 42 1.13 9.04 -12.57
CA GLY A 42 1.07 10.48 -12.34
C GLY A 42 0.97 10.91 -10.88
N CYS A 43 1.34 10.02 -9.94
CA CYS A 43 1.38 10.37 -8.52
C CYS A 43 2.69 11.09 -8.15
N THR A 44 2.63 11.94 -7.12
CA THR A 44 3.83 12.43 -6.43
C THR A 44 4.18 11.45 -5.32
N VAL A 45 5.32 10.78 -5.42
CA VAL A 45 5.67 9.69 -4.50
C VAL A 45 6.82 10.08 -3.58
N SER A 46 6.60 9.94 -2.29
CA SER A 46 7.64 10.01 -1.27
C SER A 46 7.96 8.61 -0.74
N VAL A 47 9.24 8.28 -0.58
CA VAL A 47 9.67 6.99 -0.02
C VAL A 47 10.35 7.21 1.32
N CYS A 48 9.75 6.67 2.38
CA CYS A 48 10.31 6.70 3.74
C CYS A 48 10.92 5.35 4.12
N HIS A 49 11.91 5.37 5.00
CA HIS A 49 12.64 4.19 5.44
C HIS A 49 13.16 4.38 6.89
N SER A 50 13.88 3.41 7.42
CA SER A 50 14.33 3.40 8.82
C SER A 50 15.18 4.60 9.25
N GLN A 51 15.79 5.31 8.31
CA GLN A 51 16.58 6.51 8.58
C GLN A 51 15.81 7.81 8.34
N THR A 52 14.55 7.73 7.90
CA THR A 52 13.71 8.92 7.69
C THR A 52 13.38 9.56 9.03
N LYS A 53 13.72 10.83 9.15
CA LYS A 53 13.36 11.63 10.32
C LYS A 53 11.91 12.09 10.20
N ASN A 54 11.17 12.03 11.32
CA ASN A 54 9.81 12.53 11.42
C ASN A 54 8.84 11.93 10.38
N LEU A 55 8.65 10.61 10.45
CA LEU A 55 7.73 9.87 9.57
C LEU A 55 6.30 10.44 9.61
N ASP A 56 5.86 10.93 10.77
CA ASP A 56 4.53 11.49 10.96
C ASP A 56 4.22 12.65 10.03
N LYS A 57 5.20 13.49 9.74
CA LYS A 57 5.04 14.61 8.80
C LYS A 57 4.62 14.13 7.41
N TYR A 58 5.17 13.00 6.97
CA TYR A 58 4.82 12.41 5.68
C TYR A 58 3.47 11.72 5.72
N LEU A 59 3.17 10.98 6.81
CA LEU A 59 1.90 10.28 6.99
C LEU A 59 0.70 11.23 7.00
N LEU A 60 0.83 12.38 7.66
CA LEU A 60 -0.26 13.37 7.77
C LEU A 60 -0.47 14.19 6.49
N ASN A 61 0.42 14.13 5.52
CA ASN A 61 0.30 14.83 4.24
C ASN A 61 -0.02 13.91 3.06
N ALA A 62 0.01 12.60 3.23
CA ALA A 62 -0.21 11.65 2.15
C ALA A 62 -1.71 11.35 1.94
N ASP A 63 -2.14 11.40 0.68
CA ASP A 63 -3.49 10.99 0.28
C ASP A 63 -3.60 9.46 0.24
N ILE A 64 -2.48 8.79 -0.08
CA ILE A 64 -2.37 7.34 -0.14
C ILE A 64 -1.10 6.92 0.62
N VAL A 65 -1.23 5.93 1.49
CA VAL A 65 -0.11 5.35 2.25
C VAL A 65 0.03 3.87 1.89
N VAL A 66 1.22 3.44 1.52
CA VAL A 66 1.57 2.03 1.32
C VAL A 66 2.63 1.65 2.36
N SER A 67 2.33 0.73 3.26
CA SER A 67 3.29 0.23 4.25
C SER A 67 3.82 -1.15 3.87
N ALA A 68 5.14 -1.29 3.82
CA ALA A 68 5.85 -2.49 3.45
C ALA A 68 7.18 -2.62 4.24
N THR A 69 7.09 -2.60 5.56
CA THR A 69 8.27 -2.56 6.44
C THR A 69 8.49 -3.84 7.24
N GLY A 70 7.44 -4.63 7.46
CA GLY A 70 7.47 -5.76 8.38
C GLY A 70 7.69 -5.35 9.84
N LYS A 71 7.20 -4.18 10.22
CA LYS A 71 7.25 -3.67 11.60
C LYS A 71 5.84 -3.41 12.10
N LYS A 72 5.36 -4.27 12.98
CA LYS A 72 4.03 -4.17 13.59
C LYS A 72 3.79 -2.80 14.21
N ASN A 73 2.58 -2.28 14.01
CA ASN A 73 2.09 -1.03 14.59
C ASN A 73 2.99 0.20 14.36
N LEU A 74 3.81 0.18 13.30
CA LEU A 74 4.64 1.31 12.94
C LEU A 74 3.82 2.55 12.59
N ILE A 75 2.65 2.34 11.96
CA ILE A 75 1.76 3.41 11.55
C ILE A 75 0.51 3.40 12.43
N SER A 76 0.33 4.46 13.23
CA SER A 76 -0.82 4.63 14.12
C SER A 76 -1.67 5.85 13.80
N LYS A 77 -1.25 6.69 12.86
CA LYS A 77 -1.97 7.88 12.42
C LYS A 77 -1.69 8.17 10.95
N VAL A 78 -2.68 8.70 10.27
CA VAL A 78 -2.63 9.08 8.85
C VAL A 78 -3.46 10.33 8.63
N LYS A 79 -3.33 10.94 7.46
CA LYS A 79 -4.21 12.03 7.03
C LYS A 79 -5.66 11.57 7.02
N PRO A 80 -6.60 12.33 7.61
CA PRO A 80 -8.02 12.02 7.52
C PRO A 80 -8.49 11.84 6.07
N GLY A 81 -9.26 10.79 5.81
CA GLY A 81 -9.74 10.48 4.47
C GLY A 81 -8.70 9.89 3.51
N SER A 82 -7.52 9.52 3.98
CA SER A 82 -6.51 8.83 3.15
C SER A 82 -6.89 7.38 2.83
N ILE A 83 -6.23 6.82 1.83
CA ILE A 83 -6.28 5.38 1.49
C ILE A 83 -5.02 4.72 2.04
N VAL A 84 -5.18 3.62 2.77
CA VAL A 84 -4.05 2.91 3.40
C VAL A 84 -3.97 1.48 2.91
N ILE A 85 -2.84 1.12 2.32
CA ILE A 85 -2.54 -0.24 1.87
C ILE A 85 -1.43 -0.81 2.74
N ASP A 86 -1.80 -1.77 3.57
CA ASP A 86 -0.86 -2.49 4.44
C ASP A 86 -0.40 -3.78 3.76
N VAL A 87 0.90 -3.84 3.48
CA VAL A 87 1.57 -5.00 2.87
C VAL A 87 2.43 -5.74 3.90
N GLY A 88 2.52 -5.18 5.10
CA GLY A 88 3.29 -5.77 6.19
C GLY A 88 2.76 -7.16 6.57
N ILE A 89 3.67 -8.08 6.85
CA ILE A 89 3.36 -9.40 7.40
C ILE A 89 4.21 -9.58 8.66
N ASN A 90 3.55 -9.57 9.79
CA ASN A 90 4.16 -9.80 11.09
C ASN A 90 3.46 -10.98 11.76
N TYR A 91 4.20 -11.76 12.54
CA TYR A 91 3.65 -12.90 13.30
C TYR A 91 3.66 -12.57 14.78
N GLU A 92 2.50 -12.67 15.42
CA GLU A 92 2.35 -12.47 16.85
C GLU A 92 1.36 -13.48 17.42
N ASN A 93 1.77 -14.21 18.45
CA ASN A 93 0.95 -15.22 19.15
C ASN A 93 0.23 -16.19 18.19
N GLY A 94 0.89 -16.58 17.09
CA GLY A 94 0.31 -17.48 16.09
C GLY A 94 -0.65 -16.81 15.08
N SER A 95 -0.84 -15.50 15.17
CA SER A 95 -1.68 -14.72 14.27
C SER A 95 -0.85 -13.81 13.36
N ILE A 96 -1.37 -13.55 12.16
CA ILE A 96 -0.77 -12.62 11.20
C ILE A 96 -1.35 -11.22 11.45
N CYS A 97 -0.48 -10.21 11.49
CA CYS A 97 -0.88 -8.80 11.55
C CYS A 97 -0.01 -7.96 10.60
N GLY A 98 -0.48 -6.76 10.30
CA GLY A 98 0.20 -5.81 9.43
C GLY A 98 1.14 -4.85 10.15
N ASP A 99 1.64 -3.88 9.39
CA ASP A 99 2.47 -2.77 9.89
C ASP A 99 1.62 -1.65 10.49
N VAL A 100 0.35 -1.56 10.10
CA VAL A 100 -0.57 -0.49 10.51
C VAL A 100 -1.38 -0.91 11.72
N ASN A 101 -1.52 -0.02 12.69
CA ASN A 101 -2.49 -0.19 13.76
C ASN A 101 -3.90 0.00 13.19
N PHE A 102 -4.53 -1.11 12.81
CA PHE A 102 -5.81 -1.12 12.11
C PHE A 102 -6.91 -0.40 12.89
N GLU A 103 -7.00 -0.63 14.20
CA GLU A 103 -8.05 -0.05 15.04
C GLU A 103 -7.99 1.48 15.08
N LEU A 104 -6.79 2.04 15.23
CA LEU A 104 -6.60 3.49 15.29
C LEU A 104 -6.76 4.15 13.93
N VAL A 105 -6.18 3.56 12.89
CA VAL A 105 -6.13 4.16 11.55
C VAL A 105 -7.47 4.06 10.83
N SER A 106 -8.22 2.96 11.00
CA SER A 106 -9.53 2.76 10.36
C SER A 106 -10.58 3.80 10.75
N GLN A 107 -10.42 4.45 11.89
CA GLN A 107 -11.33 5.49 12.36
C GLN A 107 -11.22 6.80 11.56
N ASN A 108 -10.09 7.03 10.91
CA ASN A 108 -9.78 8.31 10.27
C ASN A 108 -9.53 8.19 8.74
N CYS A 109 -9.12 7.04 8.25
CA CYS A 109 -8.89 6.83 6.81
C CYS A 109 -10.20 6.56 6.06
N ALA A 110 -10.22 6.82 4.75
CA ALA A 110 -11.37 6.50 3.90
C ALA A 110 -11.41 5.01 3.53
N ALA A 111 -10.25 4.37 3.42
CA ALA A 111 -10.14 2.94 3.16
C ALA A 111 -8.82 2.40 3.71
N ILE A 112 -8.86 1.16 4.21
CA ILE A 112 -7.68 0.44 4.68
C ILE A 112 -7.76 -1.03 4.27
N SER A 113 -6.66 -1.59 3.76
CA SER A 113 -6.60 -3.02 3.49
C SER A 113 -6.37 -3.81 4.79
N PRO A 114 -7.17 -4.83 5.07
CA PRO A 114 -6.95 -5.68 6.25
C PRO A 114 -5.74 -6.60 6.09
N VAL A 115 -5.13 -6.99 7.21
CA VAL A 115 -4.12 -8.06 7.26
C VAL A 115 -4.51 -9.04 8.37
N PRO A 116 -4.83 -10.30 8.03
CA PRO A 116 -4.89 -10.91 6.68
C PRO A 116 -6.13 -10.52 5.87
N GLY A 117 -6.14 -10.91 4.59
CA GLY A 117 -7.32 -10.79 3.72
C GLY A 117 -7.31 -9.62 2.73
N GLY A 118 -6.30 -8.75 2.80
CA GLY A 118 -6.13 -7.62 1.88
C GLY A 118 -5.24 -7.93 0.67
N VAL A 119 -3.97 -7.55 0.73
CA VAL A 119 -3.02 -7.68 -0.39
C VAL A 119 -2.68 -9.15 -0.71
N GLY A 120 -2.60 -10.02 0.29
CA GLY A 120 -2.20 -11.43 0.11
C GLY A 120 -3.01 -12.16 -0.95
N PRO A 121 -4.33 -12.33 -0.79
CA PRO A 121 -5.18 -13.02 -1.76
C PRO A 121 -5.13 -12.40 -3.16
N LEU A 122 -5.04 -11.09 -3.24
CA LEU A 122 -4.97 -10.38 -4.51
C LEU A 122 -3.62 -10.60 -5.22
N THR A 123 -2.54 -10.81 -4.49
CA THR A 123 -1.23 -11.14 -5.06
C THR A 123 -1.31 -12.43 -5.88
N ILE A 124 -1.98 -13.45 -5.37
CA ILE A 124 -2.18 -14.73 -6.07
C ILE A 124 -3.03 -14.53 -7.33
N ALA A 125 -4.15 -13.80 -7.23
CA ALA A 125 -5.02 -13.51 -8.37
C ALA A 125 -4.28 -12.74 -9.47
N MET A 126 -3.45 -11.77 -9.10
CA MET A 126 -2.67 -10.99 -10.06
C MET A 126 -1.54 -11.80 -10.71
N LEU A 127 -0.95 -12.75 -9.99
CA LEU A 127 0.02 -13.68 -10.57
C LEU A 127 -0.64 -14.51 -11.67
N MET A 128 -1.82 -15.08 -11.43
CA MET A 128 -2.57 -15.82 -12.43
C MET A 128 -2.90 -14.97 -13.66
N LYS A 129 -3.38 -13.75 -13.45
CA LYS A 129 -3.64 -12.78 -14.54
C LYS A 129 -2.39 -12.50 -15.36
N ASN A 130 -1.24 -12.34 -14.71
CA ASN A 130 0.03 -12.08 -15.39
C ASN A 130 0.53 -13.29 -16.19
N ILE A 131 0.33 -14.52 -15.71
CA ILE A 131 0.66 -15.75 -16.44
C ILE A 131 -0.15 -15.83 -17.74
N VAL A 132 -1.47 -15.61 -17.68
CA VAL A 132 -2.33 -15.58 -18.87
C VAL A 132 -1.88 -14.52 -19.86
N LYS A 133 -1.59 -13.30 -19.37
CA LYS A 133 -1.10 -12.21 -20.22
C LYS A 133 0.24 -12.56 -20.89
N ALA A 134 1.17 -13.16 -20.16
CA ALA A 134 2.47 -13.59 -20.70
C ALA A 134 2.30 -14.65 -21.76
N SER A 135 1.43 -15.65 -21.54
CA SER A 135 1.09 -16.66 -22.55
C SER A 135 0.55 -16.04 -23.84
N GLN A 136 -0.39 -15.12 -23.75
CA GLN A 136 -0.95 -14.41 -24.90
C GLN A 136 0.12 -13.61 -25.66
N LEU A 137 1.05 -12.96 -24.97
CA LEU A 137 2.15 -12.21 -25.60
C LEU A 137 3.16 -13.12 -26.31
N GLN A 138 3.27 -14.37 -25.89
CA GLN A 138 4.14 -15.38 -26.49
C GLN A 138 3.45 -16.19 -27.59
N GLY A 139 2.16 -15.95 -27.84
CA GLY A 139 1.38 -16.68 -28.85
C GLY A 139 1.04 -18.12 -28.45
N LEU A 140 1.03 -18.39 -27.16
CA LEU A 140 0.68 -19.71 -26.58
C LEU A 140 -0.80 -19.80 -26.21
#